data_70f13ac43680dd330edfdf7a43623503
#
_entry.id   70f13ac43680dd330edfdf7a43623503
#
_cell.length_a   1.000
_cell.length_b   1.000
_cell.length_c   1.000
_cell.angle_alpha   90.00
_cell.angle_beta   90.00
_cell.angle_gamma   90.00
#
_symmetry.space_group_name_H-M   'P 1'
#
loop_
_entity.id
_entity.type
_entity.pdbx_description
1 polymer ?
#
loop_
_entity_poly.entity_id
_entity_poly.type
_entity_poly.pdbx_seq_one_letter_code
_entity_poly.pdbx_strand_id
1 'polypeptide(L)'
;LLTEATPPKKTLGGETMQTLAVQPSLVQRVCDAIVTAIVEGRLPSGGRLIQDEIARTLGVSRQPVQQALLLLRNQGLVKEASGRGLIVAPLEPKAVRDLFELRGAMEALAVRLACERPQALRQADAWLQRGRAALRDGAIEDQIAADIEFHSELALASGNDLLAGTMAPHWPKFRRIMAEVLRAGEQASRRIWDEHEAILAAVRAGDADRAETLTRQHLAKAAKLVEGRLDAEVEATMNENALA
;
A
#
# COMPACT_ATOMS: atom_id res chain seq x y z
N LEU A 1 20.04 -34.68 -11.14
CA LEU A 1 19.39 -35.14 -9.89
C LEU A 1 19.88 -34.27 -8.76
N LEU A 2 19.16 -33.18 -8.49
CA LEU A 2 19.37 -32.30 -7.33
C LEU A 2 18.55 -32.88 -6.17
N THR A 3 19.22 -33.43 -5.18
CA THR A 3 18.63 -33.88 -3.92
C THR A 3 18.22 -32.64 -3.12
N GLU A 4 16.91 -32.42 -2.97
CA GLU A 4 16.37 -31.42 -2.04
C GLU A 4 16.81 -31.76 -0.61
N ALA A 5 17.61 -30.90 0.00
CA ALA A 5 18.01 -30.98 1.38
C ALA A 5 16.81 -30.68 2.28
N THR A 6 16.32 -31.67 3.01
CA THR A 6 15.28 -31.51 4.03
C THR A 6 15.81 -30.59 5.15
N PRO A 7 15.11 -29.49 5.51
CA PRO A 7 15.57 -28.59 6.57
C PRO A 7 15.60 -29.30 7.93
N PRO A 8 16.49 -28.90 8.85
CA PRO A 8 16.66 -29.57 10.14
C PRO A 8 15.42 -29.42 11.03
N LYS A 9 14.98 -30.55 11.61
CA LYS A 9 13.89 -30.61 12.57
C LYS A 9 14.30 -29.95 13.89
N LYS A 10 13.60 -28.87 14.31
CA LYS A 10 13.76 -28.29 15.66
C LYS A 10 12.81 -28.97 16.63
N THR A 11 13.33 -29.45 17.75
CA THR A 11 12.56 -30.09 18.84
C THR A 11 12.34 -29.08 19.97
N LEU A 12 11.07 -28.93 20.40
CA LEU A 12 10.69 -28.23 21.62
C LEU A 12 9.96 -29.27 22.51
N GLY A 13 10.53 -29.57 23.68
CA GLY A 13 9.89 -30.45 24.68
C GLY A 13 9.58 -31.85 24.21
N GLY A 14 10.40 -32.50 23.35
CA GLY A 14 10.24 -33.88 22.91
C GLY A 14 9.26 -34.10 21.76
N GLU A 15 8.50 -33.10 21.32
CA GLU A 15 7.64 -33.18 20.14
C GLU A 15 8.26 -32.44 18.94
N THR A 16 8.18 -33.07 17.76
CA THR A 16 8.72 -32.51 16.52
C THR A 16 7.69 -31.55 15.89
N MET A 17 7.89 -30.25 16.03
CA MET A 17 7.09 -29.28 15.28
C MET A 17 7.50 -29.29 13.80
N GLN A 18 6.53 -29.46 12.91
CA GLN A 18 6.75 -29.32 11.47
C GLN A 18 6.78 -27.85 11.08
N THR A 19 7.73 -27.49 10.22
CA THR A 19 7.78 -26.16 9.63
C THR A 19 6.60 -26.00 8.68
N LEU A 20 5.74 -25.02 8.96
CA LEU A 20 4.64 -24.66 8.05
C LEU A 20 5.22 -23.87 6.86
N ALA A 21 4.89 -24.29 5.65
CA ALA A 21 5.18 -23.49 4.47
C ALA A 21 4.37 -22.18 4.54
N VAL A 22 5.07 -21.04 4.48
CA VAL A 22 4.42 -19.73 4.52
C VAL A 22 3.86 -19.42 3.13
N GLN A 23 2.65 -19.91 2.85
CA GLN A 23 1.84 -19.42 1.74
C GLN A 23 0.83 -18.41 2.28
N PRO A 24 0.47 -17.35 1.50
CA PRO A 24 -0.59 -16.44 1.90
C PRO A 24 -1.85 -17.22 2.24
N SER A 25 -2.42 -16.99 3.42
CA SER A 25 -3.65 -17.65 3.84
C SER A 25 -4.78 -17.33 2.85
N LEU A 26 -5.77 -18.22 2.75
CA LEU A 26 -6.96 -17.96 1.91
C LEU A 26 -7.61 -16.62 2.30
N VAL A 27 -7.63 -16.27 3.58
CA VAL A 27 -8.13 -15.01 4.09
C VAL A 27 -7.34 -13.83 3.53
N GLN A 28 -6.01 -13.92 3.50
CA GLN A 28 -5.16 -12.87 2.93
C GLN A 28 -5.43 -12.70 1.43
N ARG A 29 -5.53 -13.79 0.68
CA ARG A 29 -5.86 -13.75 -0.75
C ARG A 29 -7.23 -13.11 -1.02
N VAL A 30 -8.22 -13.37 -0.15
CA VAL A 30 -9.53 -12.71 -0.22
C VAL A 30 -9.42 -11.21 0.11
N CYS A 31 -8.65 -10.83 1.13
CA CYS A 31 -8.35 -9.41 1.41
C CYS A 31 -7.77 -8.72 0.19
N ASP A 32 -6.73 -9.29 -0.41
CA ASP A 32 -6.04 -8.72 -1.56
C ASP A 32 -6.98 -8.57 -2.76
N ALA A 33 -7.83 -9.58 -3.03
CA ALA A 33 -8.82 -9.51 -4.10
C ALA A 33 -9.87 -8.41 -3.88
N ILE A 34 -10.32 -8.21 -2.64
CA ILE A 34 -11.26 -7.13 -2.29
C ILE A 34 -10.58 -5.77 -2.44
N VAL A 35 -9.34 -5.62 -1.95
CA VAL A 35 -8.56 -4.37 -2.08
C VAL A 35 -8.33 -4.04 -3.54
N THR A 36 -7.95 -5.00 -4.36
CA THR A 36 -7.80 -4.82 -5.82
C THR A 36 -9.11 -4.37 -6.46
N ALA A 37 -10.24 -4.99 -6.11
CA ALA A 37 -11.54 -4.57 -6.63
C ALA A 37 -11.95 -3.14 -6.21
N ILE A 38 -11.54 -2.69 -5.02
CA ILE A 38 -11.71 -1.30 -4.55
C ILE A 38 -10.81 -0.34 -5.36
N VAL A 39 -9.54 -0.68 -5.53
CA VAL A 39 -8.55 0.11 -6.28
C VAL A 39 -8.98 0.28 -7.75
N GLU A 40 -9.45 -0.78 -8.38
CA GLU A 40 -9.96 -0.75 -9.76
C GLU A 40 -11.34 -0.09 -9.91
N GLY A 41 -12.00 0.23 -8.80
CA GLY A 41 -13.34 0.86 -8.81
C GLY A 41 -14.50 -0.12 -9.03
N ARG A 42 -14.23 -1.44 -9.13
CA ARG A 42 -15.29 -2.48 -9.22
C ARG A 42 -16.13 -2.55 -7.94
N LEU A 43 -15.53 -2.18 -6.80
CA LEU A 43 -16.21 -1.95 -5.53
C LEU A 43 -16.06 -0.45 -5.20
N PRO A 44 -17.05 0.39 -5.56
CA PRO A 44 -16.94 1.84 -5.41
C PRO A 44 -17.05 2.28 -3.93
N SER A 45 -16.58 3.49 -3.65
CA SER A 45 -16.75 4.16 -2.36
C SER A 45 -18.23 4.18 -1.95
N GLY A 46 -18.54 3.79 -0.70
CA GLY A 46 -19.92 3.66 -0.22
C GLY A 46 -20.67 2.43 -0.75
N GLY A 47 -20.08 1.68 -1.67
CA GLY A 47 -20.69 0.46 -2.25
C GLY A 47 -20.89 -0.63 -1.19
N ARG A 48 -22.03 -1.32 -1.26
CA ARG A 48 -22.34 -2.42 -0.34
C ARG A 48 -21.48 -3.64 -0.61
N LEU A 49 -21.02 -4.29 0.48
CA LEU A 49 -20.23 -5.51 0.45
C LEU A 49 -21.12 -6.69 0.88
N ILE A 50 -21.64 -7.43 -0.11
CA ILE A 50 -22.51 -8.58 0.12
C ILE A 50 -21.63 -9.84 0.17
N GLN A 51 -21.51 -10.45 1.36
CA GLN A 51 -20.59 -11.57 1.60
C GLN A 51 -20.84 -12.76 0.67
N ASP A 52 -22.13 -13.05 0.37
CA ASP A 52 -22.51 -14.15 -0.50
C ASP A 52 -22.12 -13.94 -1.97
N GLU A 53 -22.19 -12.69 -2.42
CA GLU A 53 -21.76 -12.33 -3.78
C GLU A 53 -20.24 -12.41 -3.90
N ILE A 54 -19.52 -11.86 -2.92
CA ILE A 54 -18.05 -11.93 -2.88
C ILE A 54 -17.59 -13.39 -2.82
N ALA A 55 -18.19 -14.21 -1.96
CA ALA A 55 -17.84 -15.63 -1.83
C ALA A 55 -18.07 -16.38 -3.15
N ARG A 56 -19.21 -16.14 -3.80
CA ARG A 56 -19.54 -16.73 -5.11
C ARG A 56 -18.57 -16.29 -6.20
N THR A 57 -18.27 -15.01 -6.27
CA THR A 57 -17.35 -14.44 -7.27
C THR A 57 -15.93 -14.98 -7.12
N LEU A 58 -15.47 -15.15 -5.88
CA LEU A 58 -14.13 -15.64 -5.60
C LEU A 58 -14.03 -17.20 -5.52
N GLY A 59 -15.16 -17.91 -5.63
CA GLY A 59 -15.18 -19.37 -5.57
C GLY A 59 -14.77 -19.92 -4.19
N VAL A 60 -15.10 -19.21 -3.09
CA VAL A 60 -14.76 -19.58 -1.72
C VAL A 60 -16.01 -19.67 -0.84
N SER A 61 -15.87 -20.27 0.36
CA SER A 61 -16.95 -20.26 1.36
C SER A 61 -17.09 -18.85 2.00
N ARG A 62 -18.18 -18.60 2.72
CA ARG A 62 -18.44 -17.32 3.41
C ARG A 62 -17.42 -17.02 4.51
N GLN A 63 -16.89 -18.03 5.18
CA GLN A 63 -16.03 -17.86 6.36
C GLN A 63 -14.76 -17.04 6.05
N PRO A 64 -13.93 -17.34 5.04
CA PRO A 64 -12.77 -16.53 4.71
C PRO A 64 -13.14 -15.11 4.27
N VAL A 65 -14.31 -14.92 3.62
CA VAL A 65 -14.80 -13.59 3.26
C VAL A 65 -15.15 -12.78 4.51
N GLN A 66 -15.85 -13.38 5.46
CA GLN A 66 -16.18 -12.72 6.73
C GLN A 66 -14.93 -12.30 7.50
N GLN A 67 -13.93 -13.18 7.57
CA GLN A 67 -12.65 -12.87 8.22
C GLN A 67 -11.89 -11.76 7.49
N ALA A 68 -11.84 -11.79 6.16
CA ALA A 68 -11.22 -10.76 5.35
C ALA A 68 -11.90 -9.40 5.56
N LEU A 69 -13.23 -9.34 5.52
CA LEU A 69 -13.97 -8.10 5.76
C LEU A 69 -13.75 -7.56 7.18
N LEU A 70 -13.60 -8.41 8.18
CA LEU A 70 -13.25 -7.99 9.54
C LEU A 70 -11.84 -7.35 9.58
N LEU A 71 -10.85 -7.95 8.90
CA LEU A 71 -9.51 -7.38 8.80
C LEU A 71 -9.52 -6.03 8.07
N LEU A 72 -10.22 -5.95 6.94
CA LEU A 72 -10.35 -4.72 6.16
C LEU A 72 -11.10 -3.61 6.94
N ARG A 73 -12.06 -3.99 7.80
CA ARG A 73 -12.73 -3.06 8.71
C ARG A 73 -11.75 -2.50 9.75
N ASN A 74 -10.93 -3.35 10.36
CA ASN A 74 -9.89 -2.91 11.30
C ASN A 74 -8.85 -2.00 10.65
N GLN A 75 -8.60 -2.18 9.34
CA GLN A 75 -7.73 -1.31 8.55
C GLN A 75 -8.44 -0.03 8.05
N GLY A 76 -9.74 0.13 8.28
CA GLY A 76 -10.52 1.29 7.86
C GLY A 76 -10.87 1.34 6.37
N LEU A 77 -10.71 0.23 5.63
CA LEU A 77 -11.14 0.10 4.23
C LEU A 77 -12.61 -0.24 4.07
N VAL A 78 -13.17 -0.83 5.12
CA VAL A 78 -14.58 -1.23 5.22
C VAL A 78 -15.16 -0.63 6.48
N LYS A 79 -16.41 -0.17 6.43
CA LYS A 79 -17.16 0.30 7.60
C LYS A 79 -18.58 -0.24 7.64
N GLU A 80 -19.22 -0.14 8.79
CA GLU A 80 -20.65 -0.43 8.93
C GLU A 80 -21.47 0.65 8.23
N ALA A 81 -22.48 0.25 7.47
CA ALA A 81 -23.46 1.17 6.92
C ALA A 81 -24.40 1.68 8.03
N SER A 82 -24.98 2.89 7.84
CA SER A 82 -26.09 3.37 8.66
C SER A 82 -27.30 2.44 8.46
N GLY A 83 -27.38 1.37 9.23
CA GLY A 83 -28.31 0.26 9.09
C GLY A 83 -27.59 -1.06 9.23
N ARG A 84 -28.01 -2.10 8.47
CA ARG A 84 -27.33 -3.41 8.49
C ARG A 84 -26.40 -3.57 7.29
N GLY A 85 -25.21 -4.10 7.53
CA GLY A 85 -24.26 -4.51 6.50
C GLY A 85 -22.98 -3.70 6.48
N LEU A 86 -22.10 -4.04 5.55
CA LEU A 86 -20.79 -3.44 5.37
C LEU A 86 -20.74 -2.71 4.03
N ILE A 87 -19.99 -1.62 4.00
CA ILE A 87 -19.71 -0.83 2.81
C ILE A 87 -18.22 -0.58 2.67
N VAL A 88 -17.77 -0.30 1.45
CA VAL A 88 -16.45 0.30 1.23
C VAL A 88 -16.43 1.66 1.93
N ALA A 89 -15.50 1.84 2.88
CA ALA A 89 -15.43 3.10 3.61
C ALA A 89 -15.14 4.26 2.65
N PRO A 90 -15.82 5.39 2.68
CA PRO A 90 -15.40 6.58 1.96
C PRO A 90 -13.97 6.97 2.33
N LEU A 91 -13.25 7.58 1.39
CA LEU A 91 -11.94 8.11 1.67
C LEU A 91 -12.11 9.51 2.27
N GLU A 92 -11.76 9.62 3.56
CA GLU A 92 -11.93 10.86 4.32
C GLU A 92 -10.63 11.70 4.23
N PRO A 93 -10.68 13.01 3.91
CA PRO A 93 -9.49 13.86 3.83
C PRO A 93 -8.61 13.80 5.09
N LYS A 94 -9.23 13.78 6.28
CA LYS A 94 -8.50 13.60 7.54
C LYS A 94 -7.71 12.29 7.59
N ALA A 95 -8.31 11.18 7.16
CA ALA A 95 -7.65 9.88 7.18
C ALA A 95 -6.48 9.80 6.18
N VAL A 96 -6.54 10.56 5.08
CA VAL A 96 -5.43 10.73 4.15
C VAL A 96 -4.29 11.50 4.84
N ARG A 97 -4.58 12.66 5.45
CA ARG A 97 -3.57 13.45 6.19
C ARG A 97 -2.88 12.62 7.26
N ASP A 98 -3.66 11.98 8.16
CA ASP A 98 -3.13 11.17 9.26
C ASP A 98 -2.15 10.10 8.74
N LEU A 99 -2.48 9.44 7.61
CA LEU A 99 -1.62 8.42 7.01
C LEU A 99 -0.34 9.01 6.42
N PHE A 100 -0.43 10.13 5.70
CA PHE A 100 0.75 10.76 5.11
C PHE A 100 1.66 11.42 6.16
N GLU A 101 1.12 11.93 7.26
CA GLU A 101 1.90 12.42 8.40
C GLU A 101 2.70 11.27 9.04
N LEU A 102 2.05 10.13 9.31
CA LEU A 102 2.71 8.93 9.81
C LEU A 102 3.81 8.45 8.86
N ARG A 103 3.49 8.29 7.58
CA ARG A 103 4.46 7.91 6.55
C ARG A 103 5.64 8.88 6.50
N GLY A 104 5.35 10.19 6.52
CA GLY A 104 6.38 11.23 6.47
C GLY A 104 7.38 11.14 7.61
N ALA A 105 6.92 10.78 8.82
CA ALA A 105 7.79 10.59 9.98
C ALA A 105 8.64 9.31 9.83
N MET A 106 8.01 8.20 9.46
CA MET A 106 8.67 6.89 9.37
C MET A 106 9.63 6.80 8.18
N GLU A 107 9.22 7.28 7.02
CA GLU A 107 10.04 7.22 5.81
C GLU A 107 11.21 8.21 5.84
N ALA A 108 11.04 9.39 6.45
CA ALA A 108 12.15 10.30 6.72
C ALA A 108 13.21 9.66 7.62
N LEU A 109 12.79 8.95 8.66
CA LEU A 109 13.72 8.17 9.49
C LEU A 109 14.38 7.03 8.69
N ALA A 110 13.61 6.34 7.85
CA ALA A 110 14.13 5.25 7.02
C ALA A 110 15.25 5.72 6.09
N VAL A 111 15.03 6.81 5.34
CA VAL A 111 16.04 7.34 4.40
C VAL A 111 17.28 7.87 5.13
N ARG A 112 17.12 8.50 6.30
CA ARG A 112 18.25 8.93 7.15
C ARG A 112 19.13 7.76 7.53
N LEU A 113 18.54 6.68 8.05
CA LEU A 113 19.28 5.48 8.45
C LEU A 113 19.88 4.74 7.25
N ALA A 114 19.20 4.75 6.10
CA ALA A 114 19.70 4.13 4.88
C ALA A 114 20.95 4.85 4.33
N CYS A 115 21.11 6.16 4.56
CA CYS A 115 22.32 6.91 4.21
C CYS A 115 23.59 6.34 4.85
N GLU A 116 23.49 5.72 6.01
CA GLU A 116 24.60 5.08 6.74
C GLU A 116 24.91 3.67 6.20
N ARG A 117 24.11 3.14 5.25
CA ARG A 117 24.13 1.75 4.79
C ARG A 117 24.17 1.63 3.26
N PRO A 118 25.15 2.23 2.58
CA PRO A 118 25.17 2.26 1.10
C PRO A 118 25.19 0.86 0.47
N GLN A 119 25.68 -0.15 1.18
CA GLN A 119 25.69 -1.55 0.73
C GLN A 119 24.28 -2.15 0.62
N ALA A 120 23.29 -1.63 1.33
CA ALA A 120 21.90 -2.08 1.24
C ALA A 120 21.19 -1.60 -0.04
N LEU A 121 21.77 -0.62 -0.74
CA LEU A 121 21.17 0.02 -1.92
C LEU A 121 21.65 -0.58 -3.26
N ARG A 122 22.29 -1.76 -3.24
CA ARG A 122 22.86 -2.36 -4.47
C ARG A 122 21.82 -2.65 -5.56
N GLN A 123 20.59 -2.93 -5.18
CA GLN A 123 19.50 -3.24 -6.10
C GLN A 123 18.56 -2.04 -6.37
N ALA A 124 18.88 -0.87 -5.84
CA ALA A 124 17.97 0.28 -5.89
C ALA A 124 17.71 0.82 -7.31
N ASP A 125 18.65 0.61 -8.26
CA ASP A 125 18.40 0.94 -9.67
C ASP A 125 17.31 0.04 -10.28
N ALA A 126 17.22 -1.22 -9.83
CA ALA A 126 16.16 -2.11 -10.25
C ALA A 126 14.79 -1.65 -9.75
N TRP A 127 14.69 -1.03 -8.58
CA TRP A 127 13.43 -0.47 -8.06
C TRP A 127 12.95 0.67 -8.97
N LEU A 128 13.83 1.63 -9.31
CA LEU A 128 13.52 2.71 -10.24
C LEU A 128 13.16 2.20 -11.62
N GLN A 129 13.89 1.21 -12.14
CA GLN A 129 13.61 0.61 -13.47
C GLN A 129 12.23 -0.05 -13.51
N ARG A 130 11.84 -0.80 -12.46
CA ARG A 130 10.50 -1.41 -12.36
C ARG A 130 9.41 -0.35 -12.37
N GLY A 131 9.58 0.71 -11.59
CA GLY A 131 8.61 1.79 -11.54
C GLY A 131 8.45 2.53 -12.87
N ARG A 132 9.57 2.85 -13.54
CA ARG A 132 9.52 3.48 -14.87
C ARG A 132 8.98 2.51 -15.94
N ALA A 133 9.17 1.21 -15.79
CA ALA A 133 8.54 0.22 -16.66
C ALA A 133 7.01 0.19 -16.44
N ALA A 134 6.56 0.15 -15.21
CA ALA A 134 5.14 0.19 -14.87
C ALA A 134 4.41 1.43 -15.44
N LEU A 135 5.10 2.58 -15.56
CA LEU A 135 4.55 3.76 -16.24
C LEU A 135 4.27 3.54 -17.73
N ARG A 136 5.12 2.77 -18.42
CA ARG A 136 4.98 2.54 -19.86
C ARG A 136 3.91 1.51 -20.19
N ASP A 137 3.81 0.50 -19.37
CA ASP A 137 2.95 -0.67 -19.60
C ASP A 137 1.53 -0.52 -19.01
N GLY A 138 1.29 0.55 -18.25
CA GLY A 138 -0.01 1.19 -18.06
C GLY A 138 -0.94 0.69 -16.98
N ALA A 139 -0.75 -0.47 -16.36
CA ALA A 139 -1.66 -0.93 -15.30
C ALA A 139 -1.45 -0.13 -13.99
N ILE A 140 -2.52 0.48 -13.48
CA ILE A 140 -2.49 1.24 -12.20
C ILE A 140 -1.96 0.36 -11.06
N GLU A 141 -2.37 -0.90 -11.00
CA GLU A 141 -1.92 -1.84 -9.98
C GLU A 141 -0.40 -2.08 -10.02
N ASP A 142 0.20 -2.19 -11.21
CA ASP A 142 1.64 -2.36 -11.34
C ASP A 142 2.40 -1.11 -10.90
N GLN A 143 1.86 0.09 -11.20
CA GLN A 143 2.44 1.35 -10.73
C GLN A 143 2.37 1.46 -9.20
N ILE A 144 1.24 1.09 -8.58
CA ILE A 144 1.06 1.07 -7.13
C ILE A 144 2.00 0.04 -6.49
N ALA A 145 2.11 -1.15 -7.07
CA ALA A 145 2.99 -2.21 -6.56
C ALA A 145 4.46 -1.77 -6.57
N ALA A 146 4.91 -1.14 -7.66
CA ALA A 146 6.26 -0.62 -7.77
C ALA A 146 6.55 0.52 -6.78
N ASP A 147 5.58 1.41 -6.54
CA ASP A 147 5.68 2.49 -5.55
C ASP A 147 5.83 1.94 -4.12
N ILE A 148 4.98 0.99 -3.74
CA ILE A 148 5.05 0.31 -2.45
C ILE A 148 6.37 -0.43 -2.29
N GLU A 149 6.84 -1.11 -3.33
CA GLU A 149 8.13 -1.79 -3.33
C GLU A 149 9.27 -0.80 -3.05
N PHE A 150 9.31 0.33 -3.77
CA PHE A 150 10.34 1.36 -3.56
C PHE A 150 10.42 1.81 -2.11
N HIS A 151 9.30 2.19 -1.51
CA HIS A 151 9.24 2.64 -0.12
C HIS A 151 9.54 1.53 0.90
N SER A 152 9.08 0.31 0.64
CA SER A 152 9.36 -0.86 1.49
C SER A 152 10.84 -1.22 1.48
N GLU A 153 11.47 -1.19 0.33
CA GLU A 153 12.89 -1.49 0.18
C GLU A 153 13.78 -0.43 0.84
N LEU A 154 13.39 0.86 0.78
CA LEU A 154 14.06 1.92 1.55
C LEU A 154 13.92 1.69 3.06
N ALA A 155 12.73 1.27 3.52
CA ALA A 155 12.53 0.93 4.93
C ALA A 155 13.40 -0.26 5.35
N LEU A 156 13.53 -1.29 4.53
CA LEU A 156 14.44 -2.42 4.78
C LEU A 156 15.92 -1.99 4.75
N ALA A 157 16.32 -1.13 3.80
CA ALA A 157 17.68 -0.61 3.69
C ALA A 157 18.09 0.21 4.92
N SER A 158 17.13 0.78 5.66
CA SER A 158 17.39 1.45 6.94
C SER A 158 18.01 0.54 7.99
N GLY A 159 17.79 -0.77 7.90
CA GLY A 159 18.19 -1.78 8.88
C GLY A 159 17.43 -1.68 10.22
N ASN A 160 16.36 -0.91 10.27
CA ASN A 160 15.44 -0.88 11.40
C ASN A 160 14.22 -1.76 11.07
N ASP A 161 14.22 -2.99 11.58
CA ASP A 161 13.22 -4.01 11.28
C ASP A 161 11.79 -3.57 11.68
N LEU A 162 11.66 -2.63 12.64
CA LEU A 162 10.36 -2.13 13.07
C LEU A 162 9.72 -1.21 12.03
N LEU A 163 10.48 -0.49 11.20
CA LEU A 163 9.93 0.44 10.22
C LEU A 163 9.10 -0.30 9.17
N ALA A 164 9.67 -1.32 8.52
CA ALA A 164 8.96 -2.11 7.52
C ALA A 164 7.72 -2.82 8.12
N GLY A 165 7.87 -3.41 9.31
CA GLY A 165 6.78 -4.10 10.00
C GLY A 165 5.63 -3.18 10.42
N THR A 166 5.94 -1.95 10.82
CA THR A 166 4.92 -0.96 11.23
C THR A 166 4.19 -0.37 10.02
N MET A 167 4.86 -0.23 8.87
CA MET A 167 4.23 0.29 7.64
C MET A 167 3.35 -0.74 6.94
N ALA A 168 3.72 -2.01 6.99
CA ALA A 168 3.05 -3.09 6.24
C ALA A 168 1.52 -3.14 6.41
N PRO A 169 0.94 -3.00 7.62
CA PRO A 169 -0.52 -3.00 7.81
C PRO A 169 -1.25 -1.83 7.13
N HIS A 170 -0.54 -0.77 6.74
CA HIS A 170 -1.13 0.43 6.13
C HIS A 170 -1.14 0.38 4.60
N TRP A 171 -0.38 -0.54 3.96
CA TRP A 171 -0.32 -0.65 2.51
C TRP A 171 -1.67 -0.85 1.82
N PRO A 172 -2.63 -1.64 2.34
CA PRO A 172 -3.93 -1.76 1.71
C PRO A 172 -4.69 -0.43 1.60
N LYS A 173 -4.62 0.43 2.63
CA LYS A 173 -5.21 1.76 2.61
C LYS A 173 -4.44 2.69 1.66
N PHE A 174 -3.12 2.58 1.66
CA PHE A 174 -2.27 3.35 0.77
C PHE A 174 -2.51 3.01 -0.70
N ARG A 175 -2.64 1.72 -1.07
CA ARG A 175 -3.00 1.30 -2.45
C ARG A 175 -4.21 2.05 -2.97
N ARG A 176 -5.25 2.18 -2.14
CA ARG A 176 -6.46 2.91 -2.51
C ARG A 176 -6.20 4.40 -2.72
N ILE A 177 -5.41 5.02 -1.83
CA ILE A 177 -5.06 6.44 -1.94
C ILE A 177 -4.20 6.68 -3.19
N MET A 178 -3.22 5.82 -3.46
CA MET A 178 -2.38 5.91 -4.66
C MET A 178 -3.17 5.77 -5.96
N ALA A 179 -4.22 4.96 -5.98
CA ALA A 179 -5.10 4.90 -7.13
C ALA A 179 -5.70 6.28 -7.47
N GLU A 180 -6.05 7.09 -6.46
CA GLU A 180 -6.52 8.47 -6.67
C GLU A 180 -5.40 9.39 -7.20
N VAL A 181 -4.17 9.24 -6.69
CA VAL A 181 -3.01 9.99 -7.19
C VAL A 181 -2.74 9.68 -8.67
N LEU A 182 -2.74 8.40 -9.03
CA LEU A 182 -2.42 7.95 -10.39
C LEU A 182 -3.53 8.30 -11.40
N ARG A 183 -4.79 8.37 -10.97
CA ARG A 183 -5.90 8.88 -11.80
C ARG A 183 -5.77 10.37 -12.17
N ALA A 184 -4.85 11.11 -11.53
CA ALA A 184 -4.51 12.48 -11.94
C ALA A 184 -3.74 12.54 -13.27
N GLY A 185 -3.33 11.40 -13.83
CA GLY A 185 -2.76 11.28 -15.15
C GLY A 185 -1.26 11.05 -15.19
N GLU A 186 -0.78 10.78 -16.40
CA GLU A 186 0.60 10.36 -16.67
C GLU A 186 1.68 11.34 -16.16
N GLN A 187 1.41 12.64 -16.24
CA GLN A 187 2.35 13.66 -15.77
C GLN A 187 2.59 13.57 -14.25
N ALA A 188 1.53 13.29 -13.47
CA ALA A 188 1.66 13.08 -12.03
C ALA A 188 2.50 11.84 -11.74
N SER A 189 2.24 10.73 -12.44
CA SER A 189 2.99 9.48 -12.30
C SER A 189 4.47 9.65 -12.66
N ARG A 190 4.80 10.34 -13.75
CA ARG A 190 6.21 10.62 -14.15
C ARG A 190 6.94 11.40 -13.06
N ARG A 191 6.31 12.46 -12.51
CA ARG A 191 6.89 13.28 -11.44
C ARG A 191 7.20 12.46 -10.18
N ILE A 192 6.35 11.50 -9.81
CA ILE A 192 6.59 10.61 -8.68
C ILE A 192 7.93 9.89 -8.83
N TRP A 193 8.20 9.32 -10.01
CA TRP A 193 9.43 8.57 -10.25
C TRP A 193 10.67 9.46 -10.36
N ASP A 194 10.53 10.71 -10.82
CA ASP A 194 11.62 11.69 -10.78
C ASP A 194 11.95 12.10 -9.32
N GLU A 195 10.94 12.20 -8.47
CA GLU A 195 11.11 12.45 -7.04
C GLU A 195 11.76 11.24 -6.33
N HIS A 196 11.35 10.01 -6.64
CA HIS A 196 12.00 8.79 -6.12
C HIS A 196 13.47 8.71 -6.51
N GLU A 197 13.82 9.02 -7.75
CA GLU A 197 15.22 9.08 -8.20
C GLU A 197 16.03 10.13 -7.43
N ALA A 198 15.47 11.31 -7.18
CA ALA A 198 16.10 12.36 -6.41
C ALA A 198 16.32 11.95 -4.94
N ILE A 199 15.34 11.28 -4.32
CA ILE A 199 15.45 10.73 -2.95
C ILE A 199 16.58 9.71 -2.92
N LEU A 200 16.58 8.73 -3.83
CA LEU A 200 17.59 7.69 -3.88
C LEU A 200 19.01 8.26 -4.11
N ALA A 201 19.13 9.28 -4.96
CA ALA A 201 20.39 9.97 -5.20
C ALA A 201 20.94 10.63 -3.92
N ALA A 202 20.08 11.29 -3.12
CA ALA A 202 20.46 11.87 -1.83
C ALA A 202 20.88 10.79 -0.82
N VAL A 203 20.13 9.67 -0.75
CA VAL A 203 20.49 8.53 0.14
C VAL A 203 21.84 7.95 -0.24
N ARG A 204 22.12 7.73 -1.52
CA ARG A 204 23.41 7.23 -2.03
C ARG A 204 24.57 8.18 -1.76
N ALA A 205 24.31 9.47 -1.77
CA ALA A 205 25.31 10.50 -1.45
C ALA A 205 25.58 10.59 0.06
N GLY A 206 24.82 9.89 0.91
CA GLY A 206 24.90 10.02 2.37
C GLY A 206 24.37 11.35 2.91
N ASP A 207 23.63 12.12 2.08
CA ASP A 207 23.04 13.42 2.44
C ASP A 207 21.68 13.20 3.12
N ALA A 208 21.74 12.87 4.40
CA ALA A 208 20.57 12.51 5.18
C ALA A 208 19.54 13.65 5.29
N ASP A 209 19.99 14.88 5.45
CA ASP A 209 19.08 16.04 5.58
C ASP A 209 18.35 16.32 4.28
N ARG A 210 19.03 16.18 3.15
CA ARG A 210 18.43 16.29 1.82
C ARG A 210 17.47 15.14 1.54
N ALA A 211 17.85 13.91 1.87
CA ALA A 211 17.00 12.72 1.70
C ALA A 211 15.69 12.86 2.48
N GLU A 212 15.75 13.26 3.77
CA GLU A 212 14.56 13.54 4.57
C GLU A 212 13.69 14.65 3.97
N THR A 213 14.31 15.76 3.58
CA THR A 213 13.58 16.91 3.00
C THR A 213 12.83 16.50 1.75
N LEU A 214 13.49 15.80 0.82
CA LEU A 214 12.87 15.31 -0.43
C LEU A 214 11.75 14.32 -0.15
N THR A 215 11.94 13.38 0.79
CA THR A 215 10.91 12.39 1.16
C THR A 215 9.67 13.08 1.74
N ARG A 216 9.83 14.03 2.66
CA ARG A 216 8.70 14.79 3.22
C ARG A 216 7.97 15.61 2.16
N GLN A 217 8.70 16.26 1.25
CA GLN A 217 8.12 17.02 0.14
C GLN A 217 7.34 16.13 -0.83
N HIS A 218 7.89 14.98 -1.18
CA HIS A 218 7.25 13.98 -2.02
C HIS A 218 5.89 13.56 -1.44
N LEU A 219 5.87 13.13 -0.18
CA LEU A 219 4.66 12.68 0.49
C LEU A 219 3.63 13.81 0.69
N ALA A 220 4.09 15.02 1.02
CA ALA A 220 3.21 16.18 1.17
C ALA A 220 2.54 16.60 -0.16
N LYS A 221 3.24 16.48 -1.29
CA LYS A 221 2.64 16.73 -2.62
C LYS A 221 1.58 15.68 -2.97
N ALA A 222 1.85 14.40 -2.69
CA ALA A 222 0.90 13.32 -2.90
C ALA A 222 -0.36 13.51 -2.04
N ALA A 223 -0.21 13.86 -0.75
CA ALA A 223 -1.32 14.15 0.14
C ALA A 223 -2.20 15.28 -0.39
N LYS A 224 -1.61 16.42 -0.76
CA LYS A 224 -2.35 17.57 -1.31
C LYS A 224 -3.10 17.25 -2.59
N LEU A 225 -2.52 16.42 -3.46
CA LEU A 225 -3.18 16.03 -4.71
C LEU A 225 -4.46 15.24 -4.41
N VAL A 226 -4.41 14.30 -3.47
CA VAL A 226 -5.58 13.49 -3.08
C VAL A 226 -6.62 14.35 -2.37
N GLU A 227 -6.21 15.18 -1.42
CA GLU A 227 -7.12 16.09 -0.71
C GLU A 227 -7.90 16.97 -1.68
N GLY A 228 -7.21 17.63 -2.61
CA GLY A 228 -7.85 18.50 -3.61
C GLY A 228 -8.85 17.76 -4.51
N ARG A 229 -8.61 16.47 -4.81
CA ARG A 229 -9.58 15.64 -5.56
C ARG A 229 -10.81 15.30 -4.71
N LEU A 230 -10.61 14.92 -3.45
CA LEU A 230 -11.70 14.60 -2.54
C LEU A 230 -12.60 15.81 -2.28
N ASP A 231 -12.02 16.99 -2.12
CA ASP A 231 -12.77 18.23 -1.96
C ASP A 231 -13.61 18.54 -3.19
N ALA A 232 -13.04 18.39 -4.40
CA ALA A 232 -13.76 18.60 -5.66
C ALA A 232 -14.91 17.60 -5.86
N GLU A 233 -14.74 16.31 -5.44
CA GLU A 233 -15.81 15.31 -5.49
C GLU A 233 -16.96 15.66 -4.54
N VAL A 234 -16.67 16.17 -3.35
CA VAL A 234 -17.67 16.61 -2.38
C VAL A 234 -18.45 17.81 -2.94
N GLU A 235 -17.78 18.80 -3.50
CA GLU A 235 -18.42 19.97 -4.12
C GLU A 235 -19.32 19.60 -5.29
N ALA A 236 -18.88 18.68 -6.17
CA ALA A 236 -19.67 18.20 -7.28
C ALA A 236 -20.96 17.50 -6.81
N THR A 237 -20.85 16.62 -5.80
CA THR A 237 -22.00 15.91 -5.21
C THR A 237 -23.00 16.87 -4.56
N MET A 238 -22.51 17.90 -3.87
CA MET A 238 -23.37 18.93 -3.25
C MET A 238 -24.14 19.74 -4.30
N ASN A 239 -23.48 20.09 -5.41
CA ASN A 239 -24.12 20.83 -6.50
C ASN A 239 -25.18 20.01 -7.23
N GLU A 240 -24.96 18.70 -7.46
CA GLU A 240 -25.95 17.79 -8.04
C GLU A 240 -27.19 17.67 -7.16
N ASN A 241 -27.00 17.53 -5.85
CA ASN A 241 -28.11 17.44 -4.89
C ASN A 241 -28.89 18.76 -4.70
N ALA A 242 -28.27 19.91 -5.01
CA ALA A 242 -28.94 21.20 -4.96
C ALA A 242 -29.80 21.50 -6.19
N LEU A 243 -29.57 20.77 -7.28
CA LEU A 243 -30.27 20.90 -8.56
C LEU A 243 -31.42 19.86 -8.76
N ALA A 244 -31.51 18.88 -7.85
CA ALA A 244 -32.52 17.82 -7.85
C ALA A 244 -33.69 18.12 -6.91
#